data_c3582f27adbf3fe9e20d852b239aaaca
#
_entry.id   c3582f27adbf3fe9e20d852b239aaaca
#
_cell.length_a   1.000
_cell.length_b   1.000
_cell.length_c   1.000
_cell.angle_alpha   90.00
_cell.angle_beta   90.00
_cell.angle_gamma   90.00
#
_symmetry.space_group_name_H-M   'P 1'
#
loop_
_entity.id
_entity.type
_entity.pdbx_description
1 polymer ?
#
loop_
_entity_poly.entity_id
_entity_poly.type
_entity_poly.pdbx_seq_one_letter_code
_entity_poly.pdbx_strand_id
1 'polypeptide(L)'
;MKPFHRILIASAIAIFTFLVIMGPLTYRTLVPSFRNEFINHLISVREIKKLQIQNFFHERYGDIHVLSKNPIVVQSLPRFSNAFKSGGFDNSEYKQVDTYFGPLLEHFLRQYSYNNIFLVDTDGNVVFGVKRDEYLGTNLYSGDYSSFTIGEVFKEGLNNVKFSDLTWCEETKDFILIGCAPVYDVTNKLLGAVVAEIPYSSIDVFISQKDGLGETGEIYIVGDDYFMRSKSRFLTQNTILKLEINTKGVQDALRGNTDVKIVKDYRNIPVLSAYTPLDNLKDVTWVLLVKIDVKEAFYPIIAIKTDLIIIGAIIGSITGIYLYFTIRRRARNIPLTHS
;
A
#
# COMPACT_ATOMS: atom_id res chain seq x y z
N MET A 1 -61.71 -17.44 -30.90
CA MET A 1 -60.66 -17.78 -29.93
C MET A 1 -61.30 -18.08 -28.61
N LYS A 2 -60.99 -19.27 -28.00
CA LYS A 2 -61.43 -19.55 -26.62
C LYS A 2 -60.88 -18.45 -25.70
N PRO A 3 -61.63 -17.98 -24.72
CA PRO A 3 -61.22 -16.88 -23.83
C PRO A 3 -59.84 -17.09 -23.22
N PHE A 4 -59.48 -18.32 -22.92
CA PHE A 4 -58.16 -18.73 -22.42
C PHE A 4 -56.96 -18.28 -23.32
N HIS A 5 -57.09 -18.35 -24.64
CA HIS A 5 -56.01 -17.94 -25.58
C HIS A 5 -55.83 -16.43 -25.61
N ARG A 6 -56.89 -15.66 -25.42
CA ARG A 6 -56.78 -14.17 -25.32
C ARG A 6 -56.09 -13.74 -24.06
N ILE A 7 -56.38 -14.40 -22.94
CA ILE A 7 -55.70 -14.11 -21.69
C ILE A 7 -54.21 -14.44 -21.78
N LEU A 8 -53.84 -15.58 -22.34
CA LEU A 8 -52.41 -16.00 -22.50
C LEU A 8 -51.61 -15.03 -23.39
N ILE A 9 -52.17 -14.53 -24.49
CA ILE A 9 -51.53 -13.54 -25.34
C ILE A 9 -51.38 -12.20 -24.61
N ALA A 10 -52.45 -11.77 -23.94
CA ALA A 10 -52.40 -10.50 -23.20
C ALA A 10 -51.37 -10.55 -22.06
N SER A 11 -51.26 -11.66 -21.32
CA SER A 11 -50.28 -11.83 -20.26
C SER A 11 -48.83 -11.88 -20.83
N ALA A 12 -48.60 -12.57 -21.95
CA ALA A 12 -47.28 -12.61 -22.58
C ALA A 12 -46.85 -11.22 -23.09
N ILE A 13 -47.76 -10.45 -23.70
CA ILE A 13 -47.48 -9.06 -24.11
C ILE A 13 -47.20 -8.19 -22.89
N ALA A 14 -47.98 -8.31 -21.83
CA ALA A 14 -47.80 -7.54 -20.61
C ALA A 14 -46.44 -7.82 -19.96
N ILE A 15 -46.04 -9.11 -19.84
CA ILE A 15 -44.72 -9.52 -19.33
C ILE A 15 -43.61 -8.97 -20.22
N PHE A 16 -43.74 -9.10 -21.53
CA PHE A 16 -42.71 -8.57 -22.45
C PHE A 16 -42.57 -7.05 -22.34
N THR A 17 -43.71 -6.31 -22.32
CA THR A 17 -43.72 -4.86 -22.16
C THR A 17 -43.10 -4.45 -20.80
N PHE A 18 -43.45 -5.17 -19.74
CA PHE A 18 -42.87 -4.96 -18.43
C PHE A 18 -41.34 -5.11 -18.45
N LEU A 19 -40.81 -6.18 -19.05
CA LEU A 19 -39.37 -6.40 -19.15
C LEU A 19 -38.66 -5.35 -20.03
N VAL A 20 -39.26 -4.93 -21.13
CA VAL A 20 -38.72 -3.90 -22.02
C VAL A 20 -38.64 -2.54 -21.33
N ILE A 21 -39.55 -2.24 -20.43
CA ILE A 21 -39.55 -0.98 -19.65
C ILE A 21 -38.70 -1.11 -18.40
N MET A 22 -38.91 -2.18 -17.62
CA MET A 22 -38.26 -2.35 -16.30
C MET A 22 -36.77 -2.74 -16.42
N GLY A 23 -36.39 -3.50 -17.44
CA GLY A 23 -34.99 -3.89 -17.65
C GLY A 23 -34.06 -2.68 -17.79
N PRO A 24 -34.29 -1.75 -18.74
CA PRO A 24 -33.50 -0.52 -18.86
C PRO A 24 -33.58 0.38 -17.64
N LEU A 25 -34.73 0.47 -16.96
CA LEU A 25 -34.89 1.27 -15.75
C LEU A 25 -34.03 0.72 -14.60
N THR A 26 -34.12 -0.60 -14.36
CA THR A 26 -33.32 -1.29 -13.35
C THR A 26 -31.81 -1.16 -13.67
N TYR A 27 -31.43 -1.31 -14.92
CA TYR A 27 -30.04 -1.13 -15.35
C TYR A 27 -29.54 0.31 -15.07
N ARG A 28 -30.34 1.33 -15.40
CA ARG A 28 -30.00 2.75 -15.17
C ARG A 28 -29.88 3.11 -13.69
N THR A 29 -30.57 2.43 -12.81
CA THR A 29 -30.50 2.69 -11.36
C THR A 29 -29.44 1.85 -10.65
N LEU A 30 -29.30 0.57 -10.98
CA LEU A 30 -28.35 -0.33 -10.32
C LEU A 30 -26.89 -0.08 -10.72
N VAL A 31 -26.62 0.18 -12.01
CA VAL A 31 -25.25 0.34 -12.49
C VAL A 31 -24.50 1.49 -11.81
N PRO A 32 -25.06 2.70 -11.69
CA PRO A 32 -24.40 3.78 -10.97
C PRO A 32 -24.20 3.47 -9.47
N SER A 33 -25.17 2.79 -8.84
CA SER A 33 -25.09 2.41 -7.43
C SER A 33 -23.93 1.44 -7.18
N PHE A 34 -23.83 0.36 -7.94
CA PHE A 34 -22.72 -0.59 -7.85
C PHE A 34 -21.38 0.07 -8.16
N ARG A 35 -21.32 0.90 -9.20
CA ARG A 35 -20.10 1.63 -9.53
C ARG A 35 -19.63 2.52 -8.36
N ASN A 36 -20.55 3.29 -7.79
CA ASN A 36 -20.25 4.19 -6.68
C ASN A 36 -19.83 3.41 -5.42
N GLU A 37 -20.46 2.26 -5.15
CA GLU A 37 -20.10 1.40 -4.03
C GLU A 37 -18.65 0.88 -4.17
N PHE A 38 -18.25 0.41 -5.36
CA PHE A 38 -16.87 0.01 -5.61
C PHE A 38 -15.87 1.16 -5.47
N ILE A 39 -16.20 2.33 -6.01
CA ILE A 39 -15.38 3.54 -5.88
C ILE A 39 -15.20 3.89 -4.40
N ASN A 40 -16.31 3.94 -3.64
CA ASN A 40 -16.28 4.25 -2.21
C ASN A 40 -15.50 3.20 -1.40
N HIS A 41 -15.59 1.93 -1.78
CA HIS A 41 -14.80 0.88 -1.16
C HIS A 41 -13.29 1.10 -1.36
N LEU A 42 -12.84 1.35 -2.60
CA LEU A 42 -11.43 1.66 -2.88
C LEU A 42 -10.96 2.92 -2.16
N ILE A 43 -11.80 3.96 -2.08
CA ILE A 43 -11.51 5.17 -1.30
C ILE A 43 -11.31 4.81 0.17
N SER A 44 -12.21 4.03 0.74
CA SER A 44 -12.12 3.61 2.15
C SER A 44 -10.84 2.83 2.44
N VAL A 45 -10.49 1.86 1.58
CA VAL A 45 -9.24 1.10 1.71
C VAL A 45 -8.04 2.04 1.59
N ARG A 46 -8.03 2.95 0.61
CA ARG A 46 -6.96 3.94 0.44
C ARG A 46 -6.76 4.80 1.69
N GLU A 47 -7.83 5.36 2.25
CA GLU A 47 -7.76 6.21 3.44
C GLU A 47 -7.27 5.43 4.67
N ILE A 48 -7.77 4.21 4.87
CA ILE A 48 -7.30 3.35 5.97
C ILE A 48 -5.80 3.08 5.83
N LYS A 49 -5.34 2.71 4.63
CA LYS A 49 -3.92 2.42 4.40
C LYS A 49 -3.04 3.67 4.49
N LYS A 50 -3.54 4.82 4.00
CA LYS A 50 -2.87 6.12 4.20
C LYS A 50 -2.65 6.39 5.67
N LEU A 51 -3.69 6.29 6.49
CA LEU A 51 -3.59 6.52 7.93
C LEU A 51 -2.66 5.52 8.64
N GLN A 52 -2.71 4.23 8.28
CA GLN A 52 -1.83 3.22 8.85
C GLN A 52 -0.36 3.54 8.60
N ILE A 53 0.01 3.93 7.36
CA ILE A 53 1.38 4.26 6.99
C ILE A 53 1.82 5.57 7.65
N GLN A 54 0.97 6.59 7.67
CA GLN A 54 1.27 7.87 8.33
C GLN A 54 1.48 7.68 9.84
N ASN A 55 0.64 6.89 10.51
CA ASN A 55 0.78 6.58 11.93
C ASN A 55 2.07 5.80 12.20
N PHE A 56 2.41 4.84 11.36
CA PHE A 56 3.67 4.12 11.47
C PHE A 56 4.87 5.08 11.48
N PHE A 57 4.97 6.01 10.54
CA PHE A 57 6.06 6.99 10.51
C PHE A 57 6.02 7.91 11.73
N HIS A 58 4.84 8.34 12.13
CA HIS A 58 4.68 9.18 13.33
C HIS A 58 5.17 8.47 14.60
N GLU A 59 4.82 7.21 14.78
CA GLU A 59 5.29 6.36 15.88
C GLU A 59 6.81 6.16 15.84
N ARG A 60 7.36 5.77 14.68
CA ARG A 60 8.82 5.59 14.53
C ARG A 60 9.59 6.87 14.83
N TYR A 61 9.07 8.01 14.38
CA TYR A 61 9.65 9.32 14.70
C TYR A 61 9.64 9.57 16.22
N GLY A 62 8.52 9.30 16.88
CA GLY A 62 8.37 9.42 18.32
C GLY A 62 9.32 8.49 19.08
N ASP A 63 9.41 7.23 18.67
CA ASP A 63 10.25 6.21 19.30
C ASP A 63 11.74 6.60 19.29
N ILE A 64 12.26 7.00 18.13
CA ILE A 64 13.67 7.43 18.00
C ILE A 64 13.94 8.70 18.81
N HIS A 65 12.99 9.65 18.79
CA HIS A 65 13.10 10.88 19.58
C HIS A 65 13.11 10.60 21.08
N VAL A 66 12.26 9.70 21.57
CA VAL A 66 12.25 9.27 22.97
C VAL A 66 13.52 8.50 23.32
N LEU A 67 13.96 7.61 22.43
CA LEU A 67 15.19 6.85 22.61
C LEU A 67 16.41 7.77 22.74
N SER A 68 16.51 8.81 21.91
CA SER A 68 17.63 9.77 21.96
C SER A 68 17.70 10.58 23.27
N LYS A 69 16.58 10.71 23.97
CA LYS A 69 16.48 11.38 25.29
C LYS A 69 16.51 10.41 26.47
N ASN A 70 16.56 9.11 26.20
CA ASN A 70 16.56 8.12 27.27
C ASN A 70 17.84 8.22 28.11
N PRO A 71 17.74 8.24 29.43
CA PRO A 71 18.91 8.34 30.32
C PRO A 71 19.98 7.27 30.07
N ILE A 72 19.58 6.06 29.62
CA ILE A 72 20.52 4.98 29.29
C ILE A 72 21.36 5.38 28.06
N VAL A 73 20.75 5.92 27.02
CA VAL A 73 21.45 6.38 25.80
C VAL A 73 22.35 7.59 26.13
N VAL A 74 21.81 8.59 26.84
CA VAL A 74 22.56 9.81 27.24
C VAL A 74 23.79 9.47 28.08
N GLN A 75 23.69 8.49 28.97
CA GLN A 75 24.82 8.09 29.82
C GLN A 75 25.78 7.14 29.12
N SER A 76 25.30 6.24 28.28
CA SER A 76 26.13 5.23 27.63
C SER A 76 26.97 5.79 26.50
N LEU A 77 26.40 6.69 25.66
CA LEU A 77 27.11 7.23 24.47
C LEU A 77 28.48 7.83 24.81
N PRO A 78 28.64 8.78 25.74
CA PRO A 78 29.97 9.32 26.07
C PRO A 78 30.91 8.27 26.69
N ARG A 79 30.40 7.29 27.43
CA ARG A 79 31.20 6.21 27.99
C ARG A 79 31.74 5.28 26.93
N PHE A 80 30.90 4.86 25.97
CA PHE A 80 31.33 4.08 24.81
C PHE A 80 32.37 4.85 23.98
N SER A 81 32.12 6.15 23.69
CA SER A 81 33.04 6.99 22.92
C SER A 81 34.40 7.11 23.57
N ASN A 82 34.44 7.40 24.89
CA ASN A 82 35.70 7.52 25.65
C ASN A 82 36.45 6.19 25.68
N ALA A 83 35.78 5.10 26.00
CA ALA A 83 36.37 3.77 26.05
C ALA A 83 36.90 3.31 24.68
N PHE A 84 36.16 3.59 23.61
CA PHE A 84 36.58 3.32 22.22
C PHE A 84 37.85 4.11 21.87
N LYS A 85 37.89 5.41 22.18
CA LYS A 85 39.06 6.29 21.91
C LYS A 85 40.29 5.91 22.74
N SER A 86 40.12 5.33 23.93
CA SER A 86 41.24 4.94 24.81
C SER A 86 41.96 3.66 24.37
N GLY A 87 41.30 2.75 23.62
CA GLY A 87 41.94 1.50 23.25
C GLY A 87 41.08 0.54 22.40
N GLY A 88 40.04 1.08 21.77
CA GLY A 88 39.18 0.29 20.87
C GLY A 88 38.29 -0.71 21.64
N PHE A 89 37.73 -1.69 20.89
CA PHE A 89 36.74 -2.65 21.41
C PHE A 89 37.34 -3.71 22.35
N ASP A 90 38.65 -3.96 22.27
CA ASP A 90 39.33 -4.96 23.08
C ASP A 90 39.74 -4.43 24.47
N ASN A 91 39.64 -3.13 24.67
CA ASN A 91 39.93 -2.47 25.94
C ASN A 91 39.00 -2.99 27.06
N SER A 92 39.57 -3.19 28.27
CA SER A 92 38.82 -3.64 29.44
C SER A 92 37.73 -2.66 29.86
N GLU A 93 37.97 -1.34 29.70
CA GLU A 93 36.99 -0.29 29.95
C GLU A 93 35.80 -0.42 29.02
N TYR A 94 36.03 -0.63 27.71
CA TYR A 94 34.96 -0.84 26.76
C TYR A 94 34.09 -2.07 27.12
N LYS A 95 34.73 -3.20 27.46
CA LYS A 95 34.05 -4.42 27.88
C LYS A 95 33.20 -4.23 29.14
N GLN A 96 33.64 -3.42 30.08
CA GLN A 96 32.85 -3.08 31.28
C GLN A 96 31.62 -2.23 30.94
N VAL A 97 31.78 -1.21 30.08
CA VAL A 97 30.67 -0.37 29.60
C VAL A 97 29.65 -1.21 28.83
N ASP A 98 30.10 -2.09 27.95
CA ASP A 98 29.27 -2.99 27.16
C ASP A 98 28.52 -4.00 28.06
N THR A 99 29.18 -4.59 29.02
CA THR A 99 28.53 -5.52 29.97
C THR A 99 27.38 -4.86 30.73
N TYR A 100 27.50 -3.57 31.06
CA TYR A 100 26.47 -2.86 31.78
C TYR A 100 25.36 -2.30 30.88
N PHE A 101 25.69 -1.60 29.79
CA PHE A 101 24.74 -0.91 28.96
C PHE A 101 24.22 -1.77 27.80
N GLY A 102 25.00 -2.72 27.29
CA GLY A 102 24.63 -3.55 26.15
C GLY A 102 23.27 -4.25 26.30
N PRO A 103 23.03 -4.99 27.41
CA PRO A 103 21.74 -5.64 27.65
C PRO A 103 20.54 -4.67 27.72
N LEU A 104 20.76 -3.44 28.24
CA LEU A 104 19.74 -2.41 28.35
C LEU A 104 19.37 -1.86 26.96
N LEU A 105 20.37 -1.64 26.10
CA LEU A 105 20.17 -1.18 24.72
C LEU A 105 19.56 -2.29 23.85
N GLU A 106 19.94 -3.54 24.06
CA GLU A 106 19.33 -4.69 23.40
C GLU A 106 17.83 -4.83 23.76
N HIS A 107 17.43 -4.48 24.98
CA HIS A 107 16.03 -4.46 25.37
C HIS A 107 15.22 -3.49 24.48
N PHE A 108 15.74 -2.29 24.20
CA PHE A 108 15.07 -1.36 23.26
C PHE A 108 14.97 -1.91 21.87
N LEU A 109 16.03 -2.53 21.34
CA LEU A 109 16.00 -3.16 20.01
C LEU A 109 14.85 -4.17 19.90
N ARG A 110 14.70 -5.04 20.88
CA ARG A 110 13.63 -6.05 20.93
C ARG A 110 12.24 -5.41 21.09
N GLN A 111 12.10 -4.41 21.95
CA GLN A 111 10.82 -3.76 22.23
C GLN A 111 10.26 -3.00 21.03
N TYR A 112 11.13 -2.32 20.26
CA TYR A 112 10.73 -1.58 19.07
C TYR A 112 10.79 -2.40 17.80
N SER A 113 11.24 -3.67 17.87
CA SER A 113 11.43 -4.56 16.72
C SER A 113 12.34 -3.96 15.64
N TYR A 114 13.41 -3.28 16.05
CA TYR A 114 14.42 -2.75 15.15
C TYR A 114 15.39 -3.84 14.70
N ASN A 115 15.99 -3.67 13.52
CA ASN A 115 17.07 -4.54 13.05
C ASN A 115 18.33 -4.33 13.85
N ASN A 116 18.73 -3.07 14.02
CA ASN A 116 19.88 -2.70 14.84
C ASN A 116 19.69 -1.30 15.44
N ILE A 117 20.44 -1.00 16.49
CA ILE A 117 20.57 0.32 17.10
C ILE A 117 22.06 0.61 17.28
N PHE A 118 22.48 1.78 16.79
CA PHE A 118 23.85 2.26 16.89
C PHE A 118 23.92 3.52 17.73
N LEU A 119 25.03 3.68 18.44
CA LEU A 119 25.45 4.93 19.05
C LEU A 119 26.65 5.46 18.27
N VAL A 120 26.51 6.69 17.78
CA VAL A 120 27.52 7.38 16.99
C VAL A 120 27.96 8.64 17.71
N ASP A 121 29.25 8.81 17.94
CA ASP A 121 29.76 9.98 18.64
C ASP A 121 29.81 11.23 17.75
N THR A 122 30.16 12.39 18.31
CA THR A 122 30.27 13.66 17.58
C THR A 122 31.36 13.69 16.52
N ASP A 123 32.33 12.78 16.58
CA ASP A 123 33.39 12.65 15.59
C ASP A 123 32.97 11.72 14.44
N GLY A 124 31.76 11.15 14.53
CA GLY A 124 31.17 10.26 13.51
C GLY A 124 31.55 8.79 13.68
N ASN A 125 32.23 8.42 14.77
CA ASN A 125 32.58 7.02 15.00
C ASN A 125 31.35 6.23 15.50
N VAL A 126 31.08 5.09 14.91
CA VAL A 126 30.09 4.13 15.42
C VAL A 126 30.70 3.39 16.60
N VAL A 127 30.42 3.89 17.80
CA VAL A 127 31.07 3.41 19.04
C VAL A 127 30.34 2.24 19.69
N PHE A 128 29.10 1.98 19.30
CA PHE A 128 28.33 0.83 19.78
C PHE A 128 27.29 0.42 18.73
N GLY A 129 27.05 -0.87 18.60
CA GLY A 129 25.95 -1.48 17.86
C GLY A 129 25.40 -2.66 18.66
N VAL A 130 24.07 -2.76 18.83
CA VAL A 130 23.47 -3.90 19.55
C VAL A 130 23.83 -5.20 18.85
N LYS A 131 23.67 -5.24 17.54
CA LYS A 131 24.29 -6.25 16.69
C LYS A 131 25.63 -5.70 16.25
N ARG A 132 26.65 -6.49 16.41
CA ARG A 132 28.02 -6.14 16.02
C ARG A 132 28.20 -6.46 14.54
N ASP A 133 27.78 -5.55 13.70
CA ASP A 133 27.85 -5.64 12.24
C ASP A 133 29.04 -4.85 11.67
N GLU A 134 29.06 -4.72 10.34
CA GLU A 134 30.11 -4.05 9.58
C GLU A 134 30.22 -2.55 9.84
N TYR A 135 29.22 -1.90 10.41
CA TYR A 135 29.27 -0.47 10.74
C TYR A 135 30.06 -0.19 12.02
N LEU A 136 30.16 -1.17 12.94
CA LEU A 136 30.82 -0.99 14.22
C LEU A 136 32.29 -0.62 14.05
N GLY A 137 32.71 0.52 14.63
CA GLY A 137 34.05 1.05 14.53
C GLY A 137 34.35 1.83 13.27
N THR A 138 33.41 1.94 12.33
CA THR A 138 33.57 2.79 11.16
C THR A 138 33.31 4.25 11.50
N ASN A 139 33.70 5.17 10.60
CA ASN A 139 33.44 6.59 10.74
C ASN A 139 32.47 7.06 9.66
N LEU A 140 31.31 7.60 10.07
CA LEU A 140 30.25 8.03 9.17
C LEU A 140 30.50 9.39 8.50
N TYR A 141 31.54 10.13 8.89
CA TYR A 141 31.97 11.32 8.16
C TYR A 141 32.94 11.03 7.02
N SER A 142 33.86 10.08 7.22
CA SER A 142 35.02 9.86 6.35
C SER A 142 35.31 8.40 6.01
N GLY A 143 34.66 7.43 6.64
CA GLY A 143 34.85 6.01 6.39
C GLY A 143 34.09 5.51 5.16
N ASP A 144 34.18 4.20 4.90
CA ASP A 144 33.59 3.55 3.72
C ASP A 144 32.07 3.76 3.62
N TYR A 145 31.38 3.93 4.73
CA TYR A 145 29.93 4.15 4.80
C TYR A 145 29.50 5.63 4.83
N SER A 146 30.46 6.56 4.70
CA SER A 146 30.18 8.01 4.76
C SER A 146 29.31 8.53 3.63
N SER A 147 29.34 7.87 2.47
CA SER A 147 28.51 8.16 1.28
C SER A 147 27.29 7.22 1.15
N PHE A 148 27.10 6.30 2.07
CA PHE A 148 25.94 5.43 2.13
C PHE A 148 24.80 6.12 2.89
N THR A 149 23.59 5.61 2.72
CA THR A 149 22.38 6.14 3.38
C THR A 149 22.54 6.36 4.87
N ILE A 150 23.24 5.46 5.59
CA ILE A 150 23.49 5.61 7.03
C ILE A 150 24.35 6.85 7.35
N GLY A 151 25.39 7.10 6.55
CA GLY A 151 26.24 8.28 6.70
C GLY A 151 25.53 9.60 6.38
N GLU A 152 24.67 9.60 5.36
CA GLU A 152 23.86 10.76 4.99
C GLU A 152 22.85 11.10 6.07
N VAL A 153 22.07 10.10 6.52
CA VAL A 153 21.06 10.25 7.57
C VAL A 153 21.67 10.64 8.91
N PHE A 154 22.85 10.12 9.25
CA PHE A 154 23.58 10.55 10.43
C PHE A 154 23.94 12.04 10.40
N LYS A 155 24.54 12.53 9.31
CA LYS A 155 24.95 13.94 9.16
C LYS A 155 23.77 14.90 9.28
N GLU A 156 22.66 14.57 8.65
CA GLU A 156 21.42 15.37 8.72
C GLU A 156 20.74 15.21 10.08
N GLY A 157 20.76 14.03 10.66
CA GLY A 157 20.14 13.65 11.91
C GLY A 157 20.75 14.27 13.18
N LEU A 158 21.96 14.84 13.08
CA LEU A 158 22.58 15.58 14.19
C LEU A 158 21.85 16.88 14.56
N ASN A 159 21.08 17.44 13.64
CA ASN A 159 20.34 18.68 13.91
C ASN A 159 18.90 18.41 14.35
N ASN A 160 18.25 17.45 13.73
CA ASN A 160 16.86 17.04 14.01
C ASN A 160 16.69 15.56 13.72
N VAL A 161 15.61 14.96 14.23
CA VAL A 161 15.27 13.58 13.87
C VAL A 161 15.10 13.48 12.35
N LYS A 162 15.79 12.54 11.73
CA LYS A 162 15.82 12.30 10.29
C LYS A 162 15.57 10.83 9.97
N PHE A 163 14.83 10.58 8.88
CA PHE A 163 14.61 9.25 8.32
C PHE A 163 15.14 9.16 6.89
N SER A 164 15.65 7.99 6.52
CA SER A 164 15.92 7.68 5.11
C SER A 164 14.66 7.24 4.39
N ASP A 165 14.71 7.21 3.06
CA ASP A 165 13.90 6.31 2.26
C ASP A 165 14.38 4.86 2.42
N LEU A 166 13.67 3.89 1.82
CA LEU A 166 14.11 2.49 1.81
C LEU A 166 15.50 2.35 1.20
N THR A 167 16.34 1.59 1.87
CA THR A 167 17.67 1.22 1.38
C THR A 167 17.88 -0.28 1.55
N TRP A 168 18.76 -0.87 0.74
CA TRP A 168 19.13 -2.27 0.87
C TRP A 168 20.12 -2.46 2.01
N CYS A 169 19.89 -3.45 2.85
CA CYS A 169 20.80 -3.88 3.92
C CYS A 169 21.45 -5.20 3.54
N GLU A 170 22.78 -5.21 3.41
CA GLU A 170 23.53 -6.40 3.01
C GLU A 170 23.52 -7.47 4.10
N GLU A 171 23.49 -7.10 5.36
CA GLU A 171 23.49 -8.03 6.48
C GLU A 171 22.19 -8.84 6.54
N THR A 172 21.05 -8.15 6.50
CA THR A 172 19.73 -8.80 6.59
C THR A 172 19.22 -9.32 5.25
N LYS A 173 19.87 -8.95 4.14
CA LYS A 173 19.41 -9.25 2.76
C LYS A 173 17.98 -8.81 2.53
N ASP A 174 17.58 -7.69 3.13
CA ASP A 174 16.26 -7.08 3.00
C ASP A 174 16.36 -5.56 3.01
N PHE A 175 15.24 -4.89 2.76
CA PHE A 175 15.15 -3.43 2.79
C PHE A 175 14.89 -2.94 4.22
N ILE A 176 15.46 -1.77 4.52
CA ILE A 176 15.31 -1.08 5.80
C ILE A 176 15.04 0.41 5.56
N LEU A 177 14.47 1.04 6.57
CA LEU A 177 14.53 2.48 6.79
C LEU A 177 15.57 2.75 7.87
N ILE A 178 16.30 3.86 7.77
CA ILE A 178 17.24 4.30 8.79
C ILE A 178 16.70 5.55 9.44
N GLY A 179 16.56 5.52 10.75
CA GLY A 179 16.18 6.69 11.54
C GLY A 179 17.36 7.16 12.39
N CYS A 180 17.55 8.46 12.52
CA CYS A 180 18.59 9.07 13.33
C CYS A 180 18.03 10.20 14.19
N ALA A 181 18.47 10.31 15.43
CA ALA A 181 18.13 11.41 16.32
C ALA A 181 19.36 11.88 17.12
N PRO A 182 19.53 13.20 17.32
CA PRO A 182 20.62 13.75 18.10
C PRO A 182 20.44 13.45 19.59
N VAL A 183 21.53 13.16 20.26
CA VAL A 183 21.58 12.90 21.69
C VAL A 183 22.27 14.08 22.38
N TYR A 184 21.56 14.72 23.31
CA TYR A 184 22.06 15.85 24.11
C TYR A 184 22.15 15.47 25.57
N ASP A 185 23.10 16.07 26.27
CA ASP A 185 23.15 16.00 27.74
C ASP A 185 22.15 16.99 28.38
N VAL A 186 22.11 16.97 29.70
CA VAL A 186 21.23 17.85 30.50
C VAL A 186 21.57 19.34 30.38
N THR A 187 22.76 19.67 29.86
CA THR A 187 23.20 21.05 29.57
C THR A 187 22.94 21.47 28.14
N ASN A 188 22.25 20.62 27.36
CA ASN A 188 21.98 20.80 25.92
C ASN A 188 23.26 20.75 25.05
N LYS A 189 24.31 20.08 25.53
CA LYS A 189 25.52 19.80 24.73
C LYS A 189 25.27 18.55 23.88
N LEU A 190 25.56 18.61 22.59
CA LEU A 190 25.50 17.46 21.69
C LEU A 190 26.55 16.41 22.10
N LEU A 191 26.11 15.19 22.30
CA LEU A 191 26.94 14.01 22.63
C LEU A 191 27.19 13.12 21.41
N GLY A 192 26.34 13.21 20.37
CA GLY A 192 26.35 12.38 19.18
C GLY A 192 24.94 12.08 18.73
N ALA A 193 24.70 10.89 18.19
CA ALA A 193 23.38 10.47 17.72
C ALA A 193 23.09 9.00 18.05
N VAL A 194 21.81 8.67 18.15
CA VAL A 194 21.31 7.31 18.07
C VAL A 194 20.78 7.07 16.67
N VAL A 195 21.19 5.97 16.05
CA VAL A 195 20.76 5.53 14.73
C VAL A 195 20.05 4.18 14.87
N ALA A 196 18.90 4.00 14.25
CA ALA A 196 18.15 2.76 14.29
C ALA A 196 17.79 2.28 12.88
N GLU A 197 17.93 0.99 12.67
CA GLU A 197 17.48 0.30 11.44
C GLU A 197 16.11 -0.30 11.67
N ILE A 198 15.16 0.10 10.82
CA ILE A 198 13.76 -0.32 10.87
C ILE A 198 13.51 -1.26 9.71
N PRO A 199 13.14 -2.53 9.95
CA PRO A 199 12.95 -3.50 8.88
C PRO A 199 11.73 -3.17 8.01
N TYR A 200 11.83 -3.41 6.70
CA TYR A 200 10.74 -3.24 5.73
C TYR A 200 9.48 -4.02 6.12
N SER A 201 9.64 -5.19 6.74
CA SER A 201 8.52 -6.01 7.20
C SER A 201 7.53 -5.24 8.11
N SER A 202 8.01 -4.21 8.80
CA SER A 202 7.16 -3.36 9.66
C SER A 202 6.16 -2.51 8.85
N ILE A 203 6.46 -2.18 7.60
CA ILE A 203 5.56 -1.49 6.67
C ILE A 203 4.79 -2.50 5.82
N ASP A 204 5.44 -3.58 5.39
CA ASP A 204 4.85 -4.59 4.52
C ASP A 204 3.57 -5.19 5.10
N VAL A 205 3.48 -5.30 6.41
CA VAL A 205 2.27 -5.79 7.11
C VAL A 205 1.01 -4.99 6.76
N PHE A 206 1.12 -3.70 6.46
CA PHE A 206 -0.01 -2.85 6.08
C PHE A 206 -0.36 -2.97 4.59
N ILE A 207 0.63 -3.25 3.75
CA ILE A 207 0.53 -3.23 2.28
C ILE A 207 0.11 -4.60 1.76
N SER A 208 0.65 -5.67 2.35
CA SER A 208 0.41 -7.06 1.91
C SER A 208 -0.99 -7.58 2.24
N GLN A 209 -1.76 -6.89 3.10
CA GLN A 209 -3.14 -7.26 3.42
C GLN A 209 -4.04 -7.12 2.20
N LYS A 210 -4.76 -8.21 1.89
CA LYS A 210 -5.59 -8.34 0.67
C LYS A 210 -7.08 -8.25 0.93
N ASP A 211 -7.50 -8.10 2.17
CA ASP A 211 -8.88 -8.19 2.59
C ASP A 211 -9.76 -7.15 1.87
N GLY A 212 -10.82 -7.65 1.23
CA GLY A 212 -11.77 -6.82 0.50
C GLY A 212 -11.33 -6.35 -0.89
N LEU A 213 -10.13 -6.70 -1.39
CA LEU A 213 -9.62 -6.24 -2.69
C LEU A 213 -9.85 -7.23 -3.84
N GLY A 214 -10.50 -8.35 -3.61
CA GLY A 214 -10.76 -9.37 -4.63
C GLY A 214 -9.48 -10.05 -5.16
N GLU A 215 -9.57 -10.59 -6.36
CA GLU A 215 -8.49 -11.38 -6.96
C GLU A 215 -7.41 -10.50 -7.61
N THR A 216 -7.80 -9.40 -8.27
CA THR A 216 -6.89 -8.51 -9.01
C THR A 216 -6.54 -7.22 -8.27
N GLY A 217 -7.08 -7.05 -7.05
CA GLY A 217 -6.79 -5.87 -6.25
C GLY A 217 -5.35 -5.86 -5.71
N GLU A 218 -4.74 -4.71 -5.67
CA GLU A 218 -3.37 -4.51 -5.19
C GLU A 218 -3.21 -3.15 -4.53
N ILE A 219 -2.41 -3.14 -3.47
CA ILE A 219 -1.94 -1.92 -2.80
C ILE A 219 -0.44 -1.82 -3.05
N TYR A 220 0.03 -0.65 -3.44
CA TYR A 220 1.45 -0.41 -3.60
C TYR A 220 1.81 1.05 -3.36
N ILE A 221 3.08 1.27 -3.02
CA ILE A 221 3.68 2.58 -2.75
C ILE A 221 4.73 2.84 -3.82
N VAL A 222 4.82 4.10 -4.26
CA VAL A 222 5.82 4.58 -5.22
C VAL A 222 6.48 5.84 -4.67
N GLY A 223 7.80 5.96 -4.83
CA GLY A 223 8.57 7.15 -4.47
C GLY A 223 8.49 8.25 -5.54
N ASP A 224 9.07 9.41 -5.25
CA ASP A 224 9.17 10.55 -6.19
C ASP A 224 10.12 10.28 -7.37
N ASP A 225 10.98 9.29 -7.23
CA ASP A 225 11.83 8.73 -8.28
C ASP A 225 11.10 7.74 -9.21
N TYR A 226 9.80 7.56 -9.03
CA TYR A 226 8.93 6.59 -9.71
C TYR A 226 9.21 5.12 -9.42
N PHE A 227 10.14 4.75 -8.54
CA PHE A 227 10.36 3.36 -8.18
C PHE A 227 9.41 2.89 -7.08
N MET A 228 8.99 1.64 -7.21
CA MET A 228 8.11 0.97 -6.24
C MET A 228 8.79 0.85 -4.87
N ARG A 229 8.05 1.14 -3.80
CA ARG A 229 8.48 1.00 -2.40
C ARG A 229 7.81 -0.20 -1.70
N SER A 230 7.17 -1.05 -2.47
CA SER A 230 6.48 -2.25 -1.98
C SER A 230 6.72 -3.44 -2.90
N LYS A 231 6.41 -4.65 -2.41
CA LYS A 231 6.40 -5.86 -3.25
C LYS A 231 5.15 -5.87 -4.13
N SER A 232 5.30 -6.23 -5.41
CA SER A 232 4.14 -6.47 -6.27
C SER A 232 3.44 -7.77 -5.88
N ARG A 233 2.10 -7.75 -5.92
CA ARG A 233 1.28 -8.95 -5.77
C ARG A 233 1.40 -9.90 -6.96
N PHE A 234 1.70 -9.37 -8.15
CA PHE A 234 1.63 -10.09 -9.42
C PHE A 234 2.99 -10.50 -10.00
N LEU A 235 4.07 -9.97 -9.47
CA LEU A 235 5.42 -10.26 -9.92
C LEU A 235 6.16 -11.05 -8.85
N THR A 236 6.80 -12.14 -9.24
CA THR A 236 7.58 -13.01 -8.34
C THR A 236 8.95 -12.43 -8.01
N GLN A 237 9.47 -11.57 -8.87
CA GLN A 237 10.73 -10.87 -8.65
C GLN A 237 10.55 -9.72 -7.66
N ASN A 238 11.64 -9.36 -6.96
CA ASN A 238 11.63 -8.19 -6.09
C ASN A 238 11.42 -6.92 -6.91
N THR A 239 10.40 -6.14 -6.53
CA THR A 239 10.02 -4.88 -7.20
C THR A 239 10.47 -3.63 -6.46
N ILE A 240 10.86 -3.75 -5.18
CA ILE A 240 11.26 -2.61 -4.34
C ILE A 240 12.55 -2.02 -4.91
N LEU A 241 12.54 -0.71 -5.18
CA LEU A 241 13.62 0.09 -5.77
C LEU A 241 14.13 -0.45 -7.13
N LYS A 242 13.34 -1.32 -7.80
CA LYS A 242 13.72 -1.93 -9.08
C LYS A 242 12.68 -1.74 -10.17
N LEU A 243 11.40 -1.69 -9.82
CA LEU A 243 10.33 -1.54 -10.79
C LEU A 243 9.91 -0.08 -10.87
N GLU A 244 10.15 0.54 -12.03
CA GLU A 244 9.69 1.89 -12.33
C GLU A 244 8.18 1.91 -12.64
N ILE A 245 7.43 2.79 -12.00
CA ILE A 245 5.97 2.94 -12.11
C ILE A 245 5.63 4.38 -12.53
N ASN A 246 5.84 4.70 -13.78
CA ASN A 246 5.53 6.02 -14.32
C ASN A 246 4.13 6.04 -14.96
N THR A 247 3.10 5.71 -14.17
CA THR A 247 1.71 5.73 -14.62
C THR A 247 1.06 7.08 -14.34
N LYS A 248 -0.06 7.36 -15.05
CA LYS A 248 -0.80 8.60 -14.84
C LYS A 248 -1.30 8.78 -13.41
N GLY A 249 -1.69 7.70 -12.75
CA GLY A 249 -2.12 7.74 -11.34
C GLY A 249 -0.98 8.15 -10.40
N VAL A 250 0.23 7.62 -10.61
CA VAL A 250 1.43 8.01 -9.84
C VAL A 250 1.80 9.47 -10.10
N GLN A 251 1.84 9.89 -11.37
CA GLN A 251 2.13 11.29 -11.72
C GLN A 251 1.14 12.27 -11.09
N ASP A 252 -0.16 11.95 -11.11
CA ASP A 252 -1.19 12.80 -10.51
C ASP A 252 -1.05 12.86 -8.98
N ALA A 253 -0.77 11.72 -8.34
CA ALA A 253 -0.56 11.65 -6.90
C ALA A 253 0.71 12.42 -6.44
N LEU A 254 1.82 12.32 -7.18
CA LEU A 254 3.05 13.08 -6.89
C LEU A 254 2.86 14.60 -7.06
N ARG A 255 1.87 15.04 -7.85
CA ARG A 255 1.46 16.46 -7.93
C ARG A 255 0.55 16.90 -6.78
N GLY A 256 0.29 16.04 -5.81
CA GLY A 256 -0.57 16.33 -4.65
C GLY A 256 -2.05 16.00 -4.88
N ASN A 257 -2.42 15.36 -5.98
CA ASN A 257 -3.83 15.07 -6.27
C ASN A 257 -4.25 13.74 -5.61
N THR A 258 -5.46 13.75 -5.07
CA THR A 258 -6.15 12.58 -4.55
C THR A 258 -7.40 12.33 -5.39
N ASP A 259 -7.51 11.15 -6.03
CA ASP A 259 -8.63 10.86 -6.93
C ASP A 259 -8.86 9.35 -7.10
N VAL A 260 -9.91 8.99 -7.85
CA VAL A 260 -10.17 7.62 -8.33
C VAL A 260 -10.45 7.68 -9.82
N LYS A 261 -9.59 7.05 -10.61
CA LYS A 261 -9.70 7.05 -12.08
C LYS A 261 -9.44 5.68 -12.66
N ILE A 262 -9.99 5.46 -13.86
CA ILE A 262 -9.58 4.34 -14.70
C ILE A 262 -8.30 4.75 -15.43
N VAL A 263 -7.22 4.05 -15.13
CA VAL A 263 -5.89 4.24 -15.72
C VAL A 263 -5.29 2.89 -16.10
N LYS A 264 -4.26 2.88 -16.93
CA LYS A 264 -3.43 1.69 -17.12
C LYS A 264 -2.41 1.59 -16.01
N ASP A 265 -2.28 0.41 -15.41
CA ASP A 265 -1.26 0.14 -14.41
C ASP A 265 0.08 -0.28 -15.05
N TYR A 266 1.07 -0.62 -14.22
CA TYR A 266 2.39 -1.06 -14.68
C TYR A 266 2.38 -2.37 -15.50
N ARG A 267 1.28 -3.16 -15.44
CA ARG A 267 1.04 -4.35 -16.28
C ARG A 267 0.39 -3.97 -17.61
N ASN A 268 0.16 -2.68 -17.88
CA ASN A 268 -0.59 -2.16 -19.03
C ASN A 268 -2.08 -2.61 -19.05
N ILE A 269 -2.64 -2.99 -17.90
CA ILE A 269 -4.02 -3.41 -17.71
C ILE A 269 -4.86 -2.21 -17.28
N PRO A 270 -6.07 -1.98 -17.83
CA PRO A 270 -6.99 -0.98 -17.33
C PRO A 270 -7.47 -1.34 -15.91
N VAL A 271 -7.20 -0.47 -14.95
CA VAL A 271 -7.56 -0.62 -13.55
C VAL A 271 -8.35 0.58 -13.06
N LEU A 272 -9.27 0.35 -12.14
CA LEU A 272 -9.83 1.40 -11.31
C LEU A 272 -8.84 1.64 -10.18
N SER A 273 -8.21 2.80 -10.15
CA SER A 273 -7.13 3.14 -9.23
C SER A 273 -7.53 4.33 -8.36
N ALA A 274 -7.54 4.11 -7.05
CA ALA A 274 -7.63 5.16 -6.04
C ALA A 274 -6.21 5.50 -5.57
N TYR A 275 -5.79 6.75 -5.76
CA TYR A 275 -4.45 7.21 -5.46
C TYR A 275 -4.44 8.46 -4.60
N THR A 276 -3.36 8.66 -3.83
CA THR A 276 -3.19 9.81 -2.93
C THR A 276 -1.70 9.99 -2.58
N PRO A 277 -1.23 11.21 -2.34
CA PRO A 277 0.05 11.40 -1.68
C PRO A 277 0.01 10.91 -0.24
N LEU A 278 1.14 10.42 0.26
CA LEU A 278 1.37 10.12 1.66
C LEU A 278 1.99 11.36 2.32
N ASP A 279 1.11 12.28 2.73
CA ASP A 279 1.55 13.51 3.38
C ASP A 279 2.13 13.22 4.77
N ASN A 280 2.94 14.15 5.29
CA ASN A 280 3.49 14.12 6.65
C ASN A 280 4.48 12.97 6.95
N LEU A 281 5.08 12.36 5.94
CA LEU A 281 6.18 11.41 6.15
C LEU A 281 7.51 12.12 6.43
N LYS A 282 7.51 13.45 6.46
CA LYS A 282 8.60 14.40 6.73
C LYS A 282 9.76 14.30 5.73
N ASP A 283 10.49 13.19 5.74
CA ASP A 283 11.77 13.06 5.03
C ASP A 283 11.68 12.28 3.72
N VAL A 284 10.52 11.67 3.43
CA VAL A 284 10.30 10.86 2.23
C VAL A 284 9.05 11.31 1.49
N THR A 285 9.08 11.26 0.17
CA THR A 285 7.94 11.60 -0.69
C THR A 285 7.41 10.34 -1.34
N TRP A 286 6.33 9.81 -0.79
CA TRP A 286 5.68 8.60 -1.28
C TRP A 286 4.23 8.85 -1.69
N VAL A 287 3.75 8.06 -2.64
CA VAL A 287 2.34 8.02 -3.03
C VAL A 287 1.80 6.61 -2.87
N LEU A 288 0.54 6.52 -2.46
CA LEU A 288 -0.18 5.28 -2.25
C LEU A 288 -1.19 5.08 -3.38
N LEU A 289 -1.22 3.88 -3.93
CA LEU A 289 -2.21 3.45 -4.91
C LEU A 289 -2.89 2.17 -4.44
N VAL A 290 -4.23 2.19 -4.54
CA VAL A 290 -5.10 1.02 -4.32
C VAL A 290 -5.86 0.80 -5.62
N LYS A 291 -5.71 -0.35 -6.25
CA LYS A 291 -6.29 -0.61 -7.57
C LYS A 291 -6.96 -1.98 -7.65
N ILE A 292 -7.88 -2.11 -8.61
CA ILE A 292 -8.49 -3.38 -9.03
C ILE A 292 -8.69 -3.34 -10.55
N ASP A 293 -8.60 -4.48 -11.22
CA ASP A 293 -8.84 -4.56 -12.66
C ASP A 293 -10.29 -4.16 -13.00
N VAL A 294 -10.45 -3.33 -14.03
CA VAL A 294 -11.78 -2.86 -14.47
C VAL A 294 -12.72 -4.02 -14.78
N LYS A 295 -12.17 -5.12 -15.33
CA LYS A 295 -12.95 -6.33 -15.62
C LYS A 295 -13.56 -6.96 -14.38
N GLU A 296 -12.80 -7.04 -13.29
CA GLU A 296 -13.29 -7.58 -12.03
C GLU A 296 -14.26 -6.61 -11.34
N ALA A 297 -13.87 -5.35 -11.21
CA ALA A 297 -14.68 -4.32 -10.55
C ALA A 297 -16.09 -4.20 -11.14
N PHE A 298 -16.21 -4.34 -12.47
CA PHE A 298 -17.48 -4.19 -13.19
C PHE A 298 -18.10 -5.51 -13.64
N TYR A 299 -17.52 -6.66 -13.28
CA TYR A 299 -18.07 -7.98 -13.64
C TYR A 299 -19.54 -8.16 -13.23
N PRO A 300 -19.98 -7.80 -12.00
CA PRO A 300 -21.39 -7.94 -11.62
C PRO A 300 -22.33 -7.14 -12.52
N ILE A 301 -21.91 -5.96 -12.96
CA ILE A 301 -22.68 -5.10 -13.86
C ILE A 301 -22.83 -5.74 -15.24
N ILE A 302 -21.75 -6.32 -15.76
CA ILE A 302 -21.73 -7.01 -17.05
C ILE A 302 -22.61 -8.26 -17.00
N ALA A 303 -22.53 -9.03 -15.92
CA ALA A 303 -23.34 -10.22 -15.69
C ALA A 303 -24.85 -9.89 -15.69
N ILE A 304 -25.28 -8.89 -14.90
CA ILE A 304 -26.67 -8.44 -14.85
C ILE A 304 -27.17 -8.02 -16.25
N LYS A 305 -26.37 -7.28 -17.01
CA LYS A 305 -26.72 -6.89 -18.38
C LYS A 305 -26.94 -8.10 -19.28
N THR A 306 -26.06 -9.08 -19.20
CA THR A 306 -26.12 -10.31 -20.01
C THR A 306 -27.35 -11.13 -19.64
N ASP A 307 -27.64 -11.30 -18.36
CA ASP A 307 -28.80 -12.04 -17.86
C ASP A 307 -30.11 -11.39 -18.31
N LEU A 308 -30.23 -10.07 -18.25
CA LEU A 308 -31.42 -9.34 -18.73
C LEU A 308 -31.63 -9.53 -20.23
N ILE A 309 -30.57 -9.53 -21.05
CA ILE A 309 -30.66 -9.77 -22.49
C ILE A 309 -31.12 -11.22 -22.77
N ILE A 310 -30.55 -12.21 -22.08
CA ILE A 310 -30.90 -13.63 -22.24
C ILE A 310 -32.36 -13.86 -21.87
N ILE A 311 -32.81 -13.36 -20.71
CA ILE A 311 -34.19 -13.47 -20.23
C ILE A 311 -35.14 -12.82 -21.25
N GLY A 312 -34.84 -11.65 -21.74
CA GLY A 312 -35.61 -10.94 -22.76
C GLY A 312 -35.71 -11.74 -24.07
N ALA A 313 -34.62 -12.33 -24.54
CA ALA A 313 -34.58 -13.15 -25.74
C ALA A 313 -35.41 -14.44 -25.60
N ILE A 314 -35.31 -15.11 -24.45
CA ILE A 314 -36.11 -16.33 -24.17
C ILE A 314 -37.61 -16.01 -24.18
N ILE A 315 -38.03 -14.97 -23.47
CA ILE A 315 -39.45 -14.58 -23.42
C ILE A 315 -39.94 -14.13 -24.79
N GLY A 316 -39.18 -13.34 -25.52
CA GLY A 316 -39.48 -12.93 -26.89
C GLY A 316 -39.64 -14.12 -27.82
N SER A 317 -38.77 -15.11 -27.76
CA SER A 317 -38.83 -16.35 -28.53
C SER A 317 -40.09 -17.19 -28.22
N ILE A 318 -40.39 -17.40 -26.94
CA ILE A 318 -41.58 -18.14 -26.49
C ILE A 318 -42.85 -17.44 -26.99
N THR A 319 -42.91 -16.11 -26.85
CA THR A 319 -44.04 -15.29 -27.29
C THR A 319 -44.19 -15.34 -28.82
N GLY A 320 -43.10 -15.24 -29.58
CA GLY A 320 -43.07 -15.32 -31.04
C GLY A 320 -43.54 -16.69 -31.54
N ILE A 321 -43.06 -17.79 -30.97
CA ILE A 321 -43.49 -19.16 -31.31
C ILE A 321 -45.00 -19.34 -31.05
N TYR A 322 -45.44 -18.88 -29.89
CA TYR A 322 -46.85 -18.98 -29.52
C TYR A 322 -47.75 -18.18 -30.51
N LEU A 323 -47.39 -16.97 -30.88
CA LEU A 323 -48.09 -16.14 -31.85
C LEU A 323 -48.10 -16.81 -33.23
N TYR A 324 -46.97 -17.35 -33.70
CA TYR A 324 -46.88 -18.07 -34.98
C TYR A 324 -47.86 -19.24 -35.04
N PHE A 325 -47.87 -20.11 -34.03
CA PHE A 325 -48.81 -21.23 -34.04
C PHE A 325 -50.28 -20.78 -33.94
N THR A 326 -50.56 -19.70 -33.24
CA THR A 326 -51.91 -19.16 -33.14
C THR A 326 -52.39 -18.58 -34.48
N ILE A 327 -51.55 -17.84 -35.19
CA ILE A 327 -51.85 -17.28 -36.53
C ILE A 327 -52.02 -18.40 -37.54
N ARG A 328 -51.10 -19.38 -37.58
CA ARG A 328 -51.17 -20.52 -38.51
C ARG A 328 -52.43 -21.37 -38.30
N ARG A 329 -52.88 -21.55 -37.08
CA ARG A 329 -54.12 -22.25 -36.73
C ARG A 329 -55.35 -21.47 -37.21
N ARG A 330 -55.35 -20.14 -37.18
CA ARG A 330 -56.40 -19.29 -37.71
C ARG A 330 -56.50 -19.37 -39.26
N ALA A 331 -55.34 -19.29 -39.92
CA ALA A 331 -55.27 -19.36 -41.37
C ALA A 331 -55.81 -20.68 -41.94
N ARG A 332 -55.68 -21.81 -41.26
CA ARG A 332 -56.23 -23.13 -41.61
C ARG A 332 -57.74 -23.25 -41.39
N ASN A 333 -58.34 -22.40 -40.58
CA ASN A 333 -59.79 -22.47 -40.26
C ASN A 333 -60.66 -21.44 -40.99
N ILE A 334 -60.14 -20.77 -42.04
CA ILE A 334 -60.88 -19.89 -42.91
C ILE A 334 -61.56 -20.82 -43.96
N PRO A 335 -62.92 -20.96 -43.97
CA PRO A 335 -63.59 -21.75 -44.97
C PRO A 335 -63.37 -21.06 -46.36
N LEU A 336 -62.90 -21.84 -47.31
CA LEU A 336 -62.94 -21.42 -48.73
C LEU A 336 -64.43 -21.24 -49.08
N THR A 337 -64.92 -20.02 -49.10
CA THR A 337 -66.20 -19.68 -49.73
C THR A 337 -65.98 -19.77 -51.20
N HIS A 338 -66.40 -20.94 -51.78
CA HIS A 338 -66.60 -21.09 -53.20
C HIS A 338 -67.76 -20.19 -53.59
N SER A 339 -67.51 -19.16 -54.43
CA SER A 339 -68.51 -18.46 -55.28
C SER A 339 -68.76 -19.19 -56.54
#